data_54f2224f004c573126941ba18493e2c2
#
_entry.id   54f2224f004c573126941ba18493e2c2
#
_cell.length_a   1.000
_cell.length_b   1.000
_cell.length_c   1.000
_cell.angle_alpha   90.00
_cell.angle_beta   90.00
_cell.angle_gamma   90.00
#
_symmetry.space_group_name_H-M   'P 1'
#
loop_
_entity.id
_entity.type
_entity.pdbx_description
1 polymer ?
#
loop_
_entity_poly.entity_id
_entity_poly.type
_entity_poly.pdbx_seq_one_letter_code
_entity_poly.pdbx_strand_id
1 'polypeptide(L)'
;MTPPPSRRLSAPFHLPRCTGEENAASSSLAKRGRWRAANAWRDGGGVLAAALALVMAVAPAAHADMPANWTKPIRPYRVVGNIYYVGSEGLSAWLIASSEGHVLLDSGPSAEGARLIERNIQALGFQLADVKVLINSHAHYDHAGGLAQLKADTGAKLWISRGDEAAIEQGHHIGDNDNGPTPMQPAKVDKAFGDSQKLKLGETTLVARLTPGHTIGCTTWTTAVVEKGRPLTVTFPCSLSVAGNVLVGNKAHRDIVADYRESFAKMRAIPTDVMLPSHEEQGDLLAKRQKQLRGDPNAFVDPTELSRFVDASEAAFNKELARQQSARPGAKR
;
A
#
# COMPACT_ATOMS: atom_id res chain seq x y z
N MET A 1 45.92 24.72 -19.81
CA MET A 1 45.15 23.47 -19.75
C MET A 1 43.70 23.84 -19.75
N THR A 2 43.05 23.68 -20.89
CA THR A 2 41.63 23.95 -21.10
C THR A 2 40.80 22.74 -20.72
N PRO A 3 39.62 22.91 -20.02
CA PRO A 3 38.77 21.79 -19.67
C PRO A 3 37.97 21.30 -20.91
N PRO A 4 37.56 20.01 -20.93
CA PRO A 4 36.81 19.46 -22.05
C PRO A 4 35.33 19.89 -22.03
N PRO A 5 34.64 19.87 -23.18
CA PRO A 5 33.28 20.38 -23.29
C PRO A 5 32.24 19.43 -22.69
N SER A 6 31.29 20.03 -21.96
CA SER A 6 30.11 19.39 -21.40
C SER A 6 29.19 18.84 -22.49
N ARG A 7 28.90 17.54 -22.47
CA ARG A 7 27.84 16.93 -23.28
C ARG A 7 26.49 17.37 -22.75
N ARG A 8 25.74 18.08 -23.57
CA ARG A 8 24.31 18.35 -23.38
C ARG A 8 23.53 17.04 -23.59
N LEU A 9 22.85 16.58 -22.55
CA LEU A 9 21.74 15.63 -22.66
C LEU A 9 20.46 16.42 -22.76
N SER A 10 19.97 16.61 -23.98
CA SER A 10 18.65 17.13 -24.27
C SER A 10 17.94 16.12 -25.16
N ALA A 11 16.98 15.41 -24.61
CA ALA A 11 15.89 14.80 -25.35
C ALA A 11 14.61 14.95 -24.54
N PRO A 12 13.59 15.67 -25.05
CA PRO A 12 12.29 15.74 -24.41
C PRO A 12 11.53 14.45 -24.69
N PHE A 13 11.01 13.83 -23.62
CA PHE A 13 10.06 12.74 -23.73
C PHE A 13 8.77 13.23 -24.39
N HIS A 14 8.53 12.81 -25.62
CA HIS A 14 7.26 12.99 -26.29
C HIS A 14 6.26 11.93 -25.81
N LEU A 15 5.16 12.38 -25.24
CA LEU A 15 3.98 11.55 -24.98
C LEU A 15 3.25 11.28 -26.30
N PRO A 16 2.82 10.05 -26.62
CA PRO A 16 1.96 9.79 -27.75
C PRO A 16 0.55 10.36 -27.48
N ARG A 17 0.02 11.10 -28.44
CA ARG A 17 -1.38 11.52 -28.47
C ARG A 17 -2.23 10.33 -28.89
N CYS A 18 -3.17 9.94 -28.04
CA CYS A 18 -4.24 9.02 -28.40
C CYS A 18 -5.30 9.78 -29.19
N THR A 19 -5.40 9.51 -30.51
CA THR A 19 -6.57 9.80 -31.31
C THR A 19 -7.52 8.62 -31.16
N GLY A 20 -8.74 8.90 -30.69
CA GLY A 20 -9.81 7.91 -30.64
C GLY A 20 -10.40 7.66 -32.01
N GLU A 21 -10.67 6.41 -32.33
CA GLU A 21 -11.68 6.02 -33.30
C GLU A 21 -12.48 4.86 -32.73
N GLU A 22 -13.77 5.12 -32.55
CA GLU A 22 -14.79 4.11 -32.33
C GLU A 22 -15.05 3.36 -33.64
N ASN A 23 -15.11 2.03 -33.57
CA ASN A 23 -15.84 1.26 -34.56
C ASN A 23 -16.56 0.10 -33.91
N ALA A 24 -17.88 0.16 -34.06
CA ALA A 24 -18.85 -0.86 -33.64
C ALA A 24 -19.05 -1.88 -34.81
N ALA A 25 -19.67 -2.97 -34.39
CA ALA A 25 -20.33 -4.03 -35.16
C ALA A 25 -19.49 -5.30 -35.37
N SER A 26 -20.00 -6.50 -35.29
CA SER A 26 -21.36 -7.06 -35.25
C SER A 26 -21.27 -8.57 -35.02
N SER A 27 -22.32 -9.10 -34.48
CA SER A 27 -22.78 -10.49 -34.30
C SER A 27 -22.42 -11.54 -35.38
N SER A 28 -22.17 -12.79 -34.97
CA SER A 28 -22.88 -13.96 -35.52
C SER A 28 -22.66 -15.26 -34.72
N LEU A 29 -23.72 -15.80 -34.14
CA LEU A 29 -24.38 -17.09 -34.36
C LEU A 29 -23.57 -18.40 -34.23
N ALA A 30 -23.86 -19.04 -33.13
CA ALA A 30 -24.19 -20.45 -32.88
C ALA A 30 -23.75 -21.51 -33.90
N LYS A 31 -23.10 -22.57 -33.39
CA LYS A 31 -23.36 -23.98 -33.84
C LYS A 31 -23.35 -24.92 -32.66
N ARG A 32 -24.52 -25.53 -32.46
CA ARG A 32 -24.76 -26.65 -31.54
C ARG A 32 -24.18 -27.95 -32.17
N GLY A 33 -23.33 -28.65 -31.43
CA GLY A 33 -22.93 -30.01 -31.74
C GLY A 33 -23.52 -30.95 -30.70
N ARG A 34 -24.56 -31.73 -31.11
CA ARG A 34 -25.09 -32.84 -30.31
C ARG A 34 -24.16 -34.06 -30.49
N TRP A 35 -23.75 -34.62 -29.36
CA TRP A 35 -23.22 -36.00 -29.37
C TRP A 35 -24.19 -36.94 -28.65
N ARG A 36 -24.57 -37.99 -29.40
CA ARG A 36 -25.47 -39.04 -28.96
C ARG A 36 -24.72 -40.04 -28.05
N ALA A 37 -25.38 -40.43 -26.98
CA ALA A 37 -25.00 -41.57 -26.15
C ALA A 37 -25.17 -42.88 -26.91
N ALA A 38 -24.20 -43.78 -26.82
CA ALA A 38 -24.33 -45.16 -27.18
C ALA A 38 -24.14 -46.01 -25.90
N ASN A 39 -25.20 -46.71 -25.53
CA ASN A 39 -25.21 -47.70 -24.45
C ASN A 39 -24.43 -48.96 -24.85
N ALA A 40 -23.59 -49.48 -23.96
CA ALA A 40 -23.22 -50.89 -23.95
C ALA A 40 -23.07 -51.32 -22.47
N TRP A 41 -24.01 -52.13 -22.04
CA TRP A 41 -23.97 -52.93 -20.82
C TRP A 41 -23.05 -54.12 -21.02
N ARG A 42 -22.18 -54.41 -20.06
CA ARG A 42 -21.84 -55.78 -19.68
C ARG A 42 -21.25 -55.85 -18.26
N ASP A 43 -21.73 -56.81 -17.56
CA ASP A 43 -21.59 -57.25 -16.19
C ASP A 43 -20.15 -57.44 -15.69
N GLY A 44 -19.92 -57.11 -14.42
CA GLY A 44 -18.70 -57.45 -13.69
C GLY A 44 -18.69 -56.78 -12.31
N GLY A 45 -19.13 -57.54 -11.29
CA GLY A 45 -19.19 -57.04 -9.92
C GLY A 45 -17.82 -56.71 -9.35
N GLY A 46 -17.74 -55.54 -8.77
CA GLY A 46 -16.60 -55.06 -7.96
C GLY A 46 -17.07 -53.93 -7.07
N VAL A 47 -17.10 -54.19 -5.79
CA VAL A 47 -17.44 -53.20 -4.76
C VAL A 47 -16.36 -52.09 -4.76
N LEU A 48 -16.63 -51.02 -5.46
CA LEU A 48 -15.80 -49.79 -5.38
C LEU A 48 -16.39 -48.90 -4.30
N ALA A 49 -15.68 -48.82 -3.17
CA ALA A 49 -15.92 -47.82 -2.15
C ALA A 49 -15.63 -46.43 -2.76
N ALA A 50 -16.68 -45.67 -3.07
CA ALA A 50 -16.57 -44.29 -3.47
C ALA A 50 -16.16 -43.45 -2.25
N ALA A 51 -14.87 -43.12 -2.14
CA ALA A 51 -14.39 -42.09 -1.25
C ALA A 51 -14.89 -40.73 -1.80
N LEU A 52 -15.98 -40.23 -1.24
CA LEU A 52 -16.41 -38.84 -1.46
C LEU A 52 -15.36 -37.91 -0.81
N ALA A 53 -14.43 -37.40 -1.59
CA ALA A 53 -13.59 -36.30 -1.18
C ALA A 53 -14.49 -35.06 -1.08
N LEU A 54 -14.91 -34.73 0.14
CA LEU A 54 -15.58 -33.46 0.44
C LEU A 54 -14.57 -32.34 0.27
N VAL A 55 -14.49 -31.76 -0.92
CA VAL A 55 -13.78 -30.51 -1.13
C VAL A 55 -14.59 -29.44 -0.40
N MET A 56 -14.21 -29.15 0.82
CA MET A 56 -14.67 -27.96 1.53
C MET A 56 -14.17 -26.76 0.73
N ALA A 57 -15.03 -26.19 -0.10
CA ALA A 57 -14.81 -24.86 -0.64
C ALA A 57 -14.79 -23.90 0.57
N VAL A 58 -13.60 -23.53 1.00
CA VAL A 58 -13.42 -22.39 1.91
C VAL A 58 -13.87 -21.18 1.10
N ALA A 59 -15.13 -20.76 1.31
CA ALA A 59 -15.62 -19.50 0.79
C ALA A 59 -14.66 -18.42 1.32
N PRO A 60 -14.15 -17.52 0.48
CA PRO A 60 -13.36 -16.39 0.97
C PRO A 60 -14.24 -15.67 2.01
N ALA A 61 -13.70 -15.49 3.22
CA ALA A 61 -14.35 -14.67 4.22
C ALA A 61 -14.62 -13.31 3.58
N ALA A 62 -15.88 -13.00 3.35
CA ALA A 62 -16.27 -11.67 2.90
C ALA A 62 -15.80 -10.72 3.99
N HIS A 63 -14.90 -9.79 3.66
CA HIS A 63 -14.60 -8.66 4.52
C HIS A 63 -15.88 -7.82 4.57
N ALA A 64 -16.74 -8.14 5.56
CA ALA A 64 -18.00 -7.48 5.77
C ALA A 64 -17.70 -6.06 6.12
N ASP A 65 -17.58 -5.04 5.69
CA ASP A 65 -17.39 -3.63 6.03
C ASP A 65 -16.16 -2.90 5.47
N MET A 66 -15.52 -3.43 4.40
CA MET A 66 -14.49 -2.65 3.73
C MET A 66 -15.12 -1.44 3.01
N PRO A 67 -14.66 -0.19 3.26
CA PRO A 67 -15.17 0.98 2.56
C PRO A 67 -15.10 0.84 1.03
N ALA A 68 -16.19 1.12 0.33
CA ALA A 68 -16.29 0.91 -1.11
C ALA A 68 -15.24 1.71 -1.92
N ASN A 69 -14.78 2.86 -1.40
CA ASN A 69 -13.75 3.68 -2.04
C ASN A 69 -12.34 3.06 -1.95
N TRP A 70 -12.12 2.05 -1.10
CA TRP A 70 -10.81 1.38 -0.98
C TRP A 70 -10.45 0.53 -2.19
N THR A 71 -11.43 0.15 -3.00
CA THR A 71 -11.21 -0.57 -4.25
C THR A 71 -11.71 0.19 -5.47
N LYS A 72 -12.28 1.39 -5.29
CA LYS A 72 -12.82 2.20 -6.37
C LYS A 72 -11.70 2.78 -7.23
N PRO A 73 -11.69 2.51 -8.54
CA PRO A 73 -10.65 2.99 -9.43
C PRO A 73 -10.65 4.51 -9.56
N ILE A 74 -9.45 5.11 -9.61
CA ILE A 74 -9.24 6.49 -10.05
C ILE A 74 -8.14 6.53 -11.09
N ARG A 75 -8.12 7.61 -11.89
CA ARG A 75 -7.05 7.82 -12.85
C ARG A 75 -5.74 8.12 -12.10
N PRO A 76 -4.65 7.34 -12.34
CA PRO A 76 -3.37 7.58 -11.71
C PRO A 76 -2.74 8.90 -12.21
N TYR A 77 -1.86 9.49 -11.41
CA TYR A 77 -1.27 10.79 -11.74
C TYR A 77 0.10 10.99 -11.08
N ARG A 78 0.93 11.83 -11.71
CA ARG A 78 2.16 12.33 -11.09
C ARG A 78 1.80 13.33 -10.00
N VAL A 79 2.41 13.19 -8.84
CA VAL A 79 2.21 14.07 -7.69
C VAL A 79 3.29 15.16 -7.66
N VAL A 80 4.53 14.76 -7.43
CA VAL A 80 5.69 15.66 -7.31
C VAL A 80 6.96 14.90 -7.71
N GLY A 81 7.89 15.55 -8.37
CA GLY A 81 9.15 14.92 -8.79
C GLY A 81 8.90 13.63 -9.58
N ASN A 82 9.46 12.55 -9.08
CA ASN A 82 9.34 11.19 -9.62
C ASN A 82 8.33 10.30 -8.85
N ILE A 83 7.39 10.90 -8.12
CA ILE A 83 6.40 10.21 -7.30
C ILE A 83 5.04 10.25 -7.98
N TYR A 84 4.37 9.09 -8.06
CA TYR A 84 3.08 8.90 -8.70
C TYR A 84 2.09 8.24 -7.76
N TYR A 85 0.84 8.71 -7.78
CA TYR A 85 -0.29 8.04 -7.15
C TYR A 85 -0.79 6.93 -8.05
N VAL A 86 -0.81 5.70 -7.53
CA VAL A 86 -1.26 4.50 -8.26
C VAL A 86 -2.32 3.70 -7.51
N GLY A 87 -2.79 4.20 -6.37
CA GLY A 87 -3.81 3.58 -5.52
C GLY A 87 -5.25 3.69 -6.04
N SER A 88 -6.19 3.46 -5.13
CA SER A 88 -7.64 3.62 -5.34
C SER A 88 -8.12 5.00 -4.90
N GLU A 89 -9.47 5.22 -4.89
CA GLU A 89 -10.05 6.48 -4.41
C GLU A 89 -9.76 6.73 -2.92
N GLY A 90 -9.75 5.68 -2.08
CA GLY A 90 -9.58 5.82 -0.63
C GLY A 90 -8.25 5.33 -0.07
N LEU A 91 -7.55 4.43 -0.77
CA LEU A 91 -6.27 3.89 -0.34
C LEU A 91 -5.15 4.31 -1.27
N SER A 92 -4.12 4.89 -0.68
CA SER A 92 -2.94 5.30 -1.43
C SER A 92 -2.02 4.10 -1.72
N ALA A 93 -1.43 4.12 -2.90
CA ALA A 93 -0.22 3.37 -3.22
C ALA A 93 0.68 4.31 -4.03
N TRP A 94 1.98 4.26 -3.77
CA TRP A 94 2.93 5.22 -4.31
C TRP A 94 3.98 4.53 -5.16
N LEU A 95 4.07 4.90 -6.44
CA LEU A 95 5.17 4.49 -7.30
C LEU A 95 6.24 5.58 -7.28
N ILE A 96 7.44 5.23 -6.85
CA ILE A 96 8.61 6.11 -6.84
C ILE A 96 9.53 5.62 -7.96
N ALA A 97 9.55 6.36 -9.07
CA ALA A 97 10.31 5.99 -10.25
C ALA A 97 11.80 6.34 -10.12
N SER A 98 12.68 5.53 -10.69
CA SER A 98 14.09 5.85 -10.84
C SER A 98 14.66 5.25 -12.13
N SER A 99 15.89 5.62 -12.48
CA SER A 99 16.58 5.15 -13.68
C SER A 99 16.95 3.65 -13.64
N GLU A 100 17.02 3.04 -12.45
CA GLU A 100 17.38 1.63 -12.26
C GLU A 100 16.15 0.75 -11.91
N GLY A 101 14.95 1.28 -12.09
CA GLY A 101 13.68 0.65 -11.76
C GLY A 101 12.90 1.42 -10.71
N HIS A 102 11.84 0.83 -10.17
CA HIS A 102 10.87 1.56 -9.35
C HIS A 102 10.70 0.91 -7.99
N VAL A 103 10.36 1.73 -7.00
CA VAL A 103 9.88 1.29 -5.68
C VAL A 103 8.38 1.48 -5.63
N LEU A 104 7.65 0.49 -5.14
CA LEU A 104 6.21 0.58 -4.90
C LEU A 104 5.96 0.48 -3.39
N LEU A 105 5.29 1.48 -2.84
CA LEU A 105 4.90 1.56 -1.44
C LEU A 105 3.40 1.30 -1.31
N ASP A 106 3.05 0.32 -0.50
CA ASP A 106 1.72 -0.22 -0.24
C ASP A 106 1.08 -0.95 -1.45
N SER A 107 0.11 -1.82 -1.17
CA SER A 107 -0.39 -2.80 -2.12
C SER A 107 -1.92 -2.84 -2.24
N GLY A 108 -2.62 -2.05 -1.44
CA GLY A 108 -4.07 -2.16 -1.31
C GLY A 108 -4.52 -3.41 -0.54
N PRO A 109 -5.86 -3.62 -0.43
CA PRO A 109 -6.44 -4.53 0.56
C PRO A 109 -6.46 -6.01 0.14
N SER A 110 -6.16 -6.31 -1.12
CA SER A 110 -6.31 -7.67 -1.67
C SER A 110 -5.59 -7.83 -3.00
N ALA A 111 -5.60 -9.03 -3.55
CA ALA A 111 -5.13 -9.30 -4.92
C ALA A 111 -5.86 -8.45 -5.98
N GLU A 112 -7.14 -8.11 -5.77
CA GLU A 112 -7.86 -7.23 -6.67
C GLU A 112 -7.37 -5.78 -6.57
N GLY A 113 -7.09 -5.30 -5.35
CA GLY A 113 -6.44 -4.01 -5.11
C GLY A 113 -5.07 -3.94 -5.77
N ALA A 114 -4.27 -5.00 -5.68
CA ALA A 114 -2.99 -5.13 -6.38
C ALA A 114 -3.14 -4.97 -7.90
N ARG A 115 -4.08 -5.70 -8.51
CA ARG A 115 -4.35 -5.58 -9.96
C ARG A 115 -4.83 -4.19 -10.38
N LEU A 116 -5.53 -3.46 -9.52
CA LEU A 116 -5.85 -2.06 -9.76
C LEU A 116 -4.58 -1.21 -9.83
N ILE A 117 -3.66 -1.40 -8.87
CA ILE A 117 -2.37 -0.70 -8.83
C ILE A 117 -1.55 -1.01 -10.09
N GLU A 118 -1.49 -2.27 -10.51
CA GLU A 118 -0.80 -2.71 -11.73
C GLU A 118 -1.34 -2.01 -12.99
N ARG A 119 -2.67 -1.98 -13.15
CA ARG A 119 -3.30 -1.23 -14.25
C ARG A 119 -2.97 0.25 -14.20
N ASN A 120 -2.91 0.84 -13.03
CA ASN A 120 -2.57 2.24 -12.84
C ASN A 120 -1.11 2.53 -13.21
N ILE A 121 -0.17 1.64 -12.83
CA ILE A 121 1.25 1.72 -13.21
C ILE A 121 1.37 1.67 -14.74
N GLN A 122 0.71 0.71 -15.39
CA GLN A 122 0.72 0.56 -16.84
C GLN A 122 0.05 1.75 -17.56
N ALA A 123 -1.02 2.32 -17.02
CA ALA A 123 -1.69 3.50 -17.57
C ALA A 123 -0.82 4.76 -17.52
N LEU A 124 0.19 4.81 -16.65
CA LEU A 124 1.21 5.85 -16.62
C LEU A 124 2.36 5.59 -17.62
N GLY A 125 2.36 4.44 -18.30
CA GLY A 125 3.40 4.05 -19.27
C GLY A 125 4.58 3.29 -18.65
N PHE A 126 4.52 2.93 -17.38
CA PHE A 126 5.54 2.12 -16.72
C PHE A 126 5.32 0.63 -16.95
N GLN A 127 6.42 -0.16 -16.94
CA GLN A 127 6.35 -1.61 -17.01
C GLN A 127 6.34 -2.22 -15.61
N LEU A 128 5.51 -3.23 -15.38
CA LEU A 128 5.47 -3.94 -14.08
C LEU A 128 6.81 -4.58 -13.73
N ALA A 129 7.51 -5.10 -14.74
CA ALA A 129 8.84 -5.70 -14.58
C ALA A 129 9.91 -4.71 -14.11
N ASP A 130 9.66 -3.39 -14.20
CA ASP A 130 10.56 -2.35 -13.67
C ASP A 130 10.31 -2.01 -12.21
N VAL A 131 9.25 -2.52 -11.59
CA VAL A 131 9.11 -2.50 -10.13
C VAL A 131 10.10 -3.50 -9.54
N LYS A 132 11.14 -3.00 -8.85
CA LYS A 132 12.23 -3.82 -8.31
C LYS A 132 12.10 -4.07 -6.82
N VAL A 133 11.45 -3.16 -6.10
CA VAL A 133 11.29 -3.26 -4.65
C VAL A 133 9.86 -2.91 -4.26
N LEU A 134 9.27 -3.78 -3.47
CA LEU A 134 8.02 -3.55 -2.74
C LEU A 134 8.36 -3.20 -1.30
N ILE A 135 7.76 -2.15 -0.79
CA ILE A 135 7.82 -1.75 0.63
C ILE A 135 6.40 -1.49 1.11
N ASN A 136 6.18 -1.46 2.41
CA ASN A 136 4.89 -1.04 2.95
C ASN A 136 5.04 0.00 4.06
N SER A 137 3.92 0.64 4.39
CA SER A 137 3.79 1.50 5.56
C SER A 137 3.65 0.64 6.83
N HIS A 138 2.78 -0.39 6.80
CA HIS A 138 2.54 -1.29 7.92
C HIS A 138 1.76 -2.55 7.51
N ALA A 139 1.74 -3.55 8.40
CA ALA A 139 1.18 -4.87 8.12
C ALA A 139 -0.31 -5.01 8.48
N HIS A 140 -1.15 -4.03 8.09
CA HIS A 140 -2.59 -4.23 8.03
C HIS A 140 -3.03 -4.61 6.62
N TYR A 141 -4.14 -5.35 6.52
CA TYR A 141 -4.60 -5.94 5.26
C TYR A 141 -4.85 -4.89 4.16
N ASP A 142 -5.32 -3.71 4.52
CA ASP A 142 -5.64 -2.62 3.60
C ASP A 142 -4.39 -2.01 2.92
N HIS A 143 -3.21 -2.22 3.49
CA HIS A 143 -1.92 -1.78 2.92
C HIS A 143 -1.04 -2.93 2.45
N ALA A 144 -1.21 -4.12 3.02
CA ALA A 144 -0.37 -5.28 2.75
C ALA A 144 -1.09 -6.44 2.03
N GLY A 145 -2.42 -6.38 1.88
CA GLY A 145 -3.22 -7.48 1.35
C GLY A 145 -2.91 -7.88 -0.09
N GLY A 146 -2.37 -6.94 -0.88
CA GLY A 146 -1.96 -7.18 -2.26
C GLY A 146 -0.48 -7.53 -2.45
N LEU A 147 0.35 -7.53 -1.39
CA LEU A 147 1.80 -7.73 -1.52
C LEU A 147 2.19 -9.05 -2.18
N ALA A 148 1.53 -10.14 -1.82
CA ALA A 148 1.79 -11.46 -2.40
C ALA A 148 1.53 -11.47 -3.92
N GLN A 149 0.43 -10.86 -4.37
CA GLN A 149 0.08 -10.73 -5.78
C GLN A 149 1.10 -9.85 -6.52
N LEU A 150 1.37 -8.64 -6.02
CA LEU A 150 2.35 -7.74 -6.64
C LEU A 150 3.74 -8.37 -6.74
N LYS A 151 4.18 -9.10 -5.69
CA LYS A 151 5.46 -9.80 -5.70
C LYS A 151 5.51 -10.87 -6.79
N ALA A 152 4.43 -11.63 -6.97
CA ALA A 152 4.35 -12.66 -8.00
C ALA A 152 4.39 -12.07 -9.42
N ASP A 153 3.66 -10.96 -9.65
CA ASP A 153 3.48 -10.38 -10.97
C ASP A 153 4.66 -9.49 -11.41
N THR A 154 5.35 -8.87 -10.45
CA THR A 154 6.50 -8.00 -10.74
C THR A 154 7.85 -8.69 -10.63
N GLY A 155 7.96 -9.75 -9.83
CA GLY A 155 9.23 -10.36 -9.43
C GLY A 155 10.06 -9.49 -8.47
N ALA A 156 9.49 -8.43 -7.92
CA ALA A 156 10.16 -7.48 -7.04
C ALA A 156 10.55 -8.10 -5.70
N LYS A 157 11.58 -7.53 -5.06
CA LYS A 157 12.00 -7.89 -3.71
C LYS A 157 11.13 -7.19 -2.67
N LEU A 158 10.61 -7.94 -1.71
CA LEU A 158 9.79 -7.42 -0.63
C LEU A 158 10.66 -7.07 0.59
N TRP A 159 10.67 -5.79 0.96
CA TRP A 159 11.37 -5.28 2.15
C TRP A 159 10.35 -4.84 3.20
N ILE A 160 10.44 -5.41 4.39
CA ILE A 160 9.52 -5.16 5.50
C ILE A 160 10.32 -4.84 6.76
N SER A 161 9.80 -3.99 7.64
CA SER A 161 10.41 -3.79 8.96
C SER A 161 10.41 -5.10 9.77
N ARG A 162 11.43 -5.30 10.61
CA ARG A 162 11.47 -6.50 11.48
C ARG A 162 10.24 -6.64 12.37
N GLY A 163 9.63 -5.52 12.76
CA GLY A 163 8.44 -5.53 13.60
C GLY A 163 7.20 -6.09 12.91
N ASP A 164 7.11 -5.95 11.58
CA ASP A 164 5.96 -6.40 10.79
C ASP A 164 6.24 -7.67 9.95
N GLU A 165 7.50 -8.16 9.91
CA GLU A 165 7.89 -9.33 9.13
C GLU A 165 7.00 -10.54 9.41
N ALA A 166 6.83 -10.87 10.69
CA ALA A 166 6.02 -12.03 11.09
C ALA A 166 4.54 -11.87 10.70
N ALA A 167 3.98 -10.66 10.76
CA ALA A 167 2.60 -10.39 10.35
C ALA A 167 2.41 -10.62 8.85
N ILE A 168 3.34 -10.18 8.03
CA ILE A 168 3.31 -10.38 6.57
C ILE A 168 3.48 -11.86 6.21
N GLU A 169 4.39 -12.58 6.85
CA GLU A 169 4.64 -13.99 6.56
C GLU A 169 3.57 -14.94 7.11
N GLN A 170 2.89 -14.55 8.20
CA GLN A 170 1.75 -15.31 8.76
C GLN A 170 0.42 -14.92 8.12
N GLY A 171 0.35 -13.78 7.45
CA GLY A 171 -0.85 -13.32 6.75
C GLY A 171 -1.94 -12.76 7.66
N HIS A 172 -1.57 -12.15 8.79
CA HIS A 172 -2.51 -11.44 9.66
C HIS A 172 -1.77 -10.45 10.59
N HIS A 173 -2.49 -9.44 11.06
CA HIS A 173 -1.99 -8.50 12.08
C HIS A 173 -1.55 -9.24 13.36
N ILE A 174 -0.44 -8.81 13.95
CA ILE A 174 0.05 -9.28 15.25
C ILE A 174 -0.13 -8.19 16.28
N GLY A 175 -0.87 -8.49 17.33
CA GLY A 175 -1.19 -7.57 18.44
C GLY A 175 -2.59 -7.83 18.97
N ASP A 176 -2.84 -7.42 20.21
CA ASP A 176 -4.18 -7.48 20.79
C ASP A 176 -5.00 -6.33 20.18
N ASN A 177 -6.03 -6.68 19.43
CA ASN A 177 -6.89 -5.73 18.71
C ASN A 177 -8.36 -6.14 18.83
N ASP A 178 -9.24 -5.19 19.17
CA ASP A 178 -10.67 -5.43 19.36
C ASP A 178 -11.39 -5.85 18.06
N ASN A 179 -10.83 -5.48 16.89
CA ASN A 179 -11.36 -5.89 15.59
C ASN A 179 -10.98 -7.34 15.21
N GLY A 180 -10.13 -7.97 16.03
CA GLY A 180 -9.59 -9.30 15.73
C GLY A 180 -8.59 -9.32 14.57
N PRO A 181 -8.03 -10.51 14.26
CA PRO A 181 -7.11 -10.66 13.14
C PRO A 181 -7.86 -10.59 11.82
N THR A 182 -7.49 -9.63 10.96
CA THR A 182 -7.98 -9.57 9.59
C THR A 182 -6.98 -10.31 8.70
N PRO A 183 -7.38 -11.42 8.03
CA PRO A 183 -6.49 -12.21 7.22
C PRO A 183 -6.10 -11.47 5.93
N MET A 184 -4.87 -11.70 5.49
CA MET A 184 -4.34 -11.30 4.18
C MET A 184 -3.52 -12.44 3.59
N GLN A 185 -3.23 -12.40 2.30
CA GLN A 185 -2.40 -13.43 1.68
C GLN A 185 -0.96 -13.33 2.19
N PRO A 186 -0.39 -14.39 2.78
CA PRO A 186 1.01 -14.40 3.23
C PRO A 186 1.99 -14.11 2.10
N ALA A 187 3.02 -13.33 2.39
CA ALA A 187 4.08 -13.03 1.44
C ALA A 187 5.45 -13.24 2.08
N LYS A 188 6.35 -13.96 1.38
CA LYS A 188 7.72 -14.15 1.85
C LYS A 188 8.50 -12.85 1.79
N VAL A 189 9.06 -12.44 2.92
CA VAL A 189 9.93 -11.26 3.04
C VAL A 189 11.32 -11.59 2.50
N ASP A 190 11.85 -10.76 1.61
CA ASP A 190 13.21 -10.93 1.06
C ASP A 190 14.24 -10.19 1.91
N LYS A 191 13.84 -9.10 2.58
CA LYS A 191 14.71 -8.33 3.47
C LYS A 191 13.94 -7.72 4.62
N ALA A 192 14.28 -8.13 5.84
CA ALA A 192 13.85 -7.45 7.05
C ALA A 192 14.81 -6.32 7.41
N PHE A 193 14.28 -5.14 7.79
CA PHE A 193 15.10 -3.97 8.11
C PHE A 193 14.76 -3.37 9.47
N GLY A 194 15.66 -2.52 9.97
CA GLY A 194 15.49 -1.72 11.18
C GLY A 194 15.37 -0.23 10.87
N ASP A 195 15.31 0.57 11.94
CA ASP A 195 15.25 2.03 11.82
C ASP A 195 16.43 2.60 11.03
N SER A 196 16.19 3.73 10.37
CA SER A 196 17.18 4.44 9.56
C SER A 196 17.75 3.64 8.37
N GLN A 197 17.13 2.50 8.02
CA GLN A 197 17.51 1.75 6.81
C GLN A 197 17.34 2.62 5.58
N LYS A 198 18.38 2.71 4.76
CA LYS A 198 18.32 3.34 3.45
C LYS A 198 18.04 2.30 2.37
N LEU A 199 17.07 2.60 1.51
CA LEU A 199 16.80 1.93 0.25
C LEU A 199 17.25 2.85 -0.87
N LYS A 200 18.32 2.48 -1.57
CA LYS A 200 18.83 3.21 -2.74
C LYS A 200 18.54 2.43 -4.00
N LEU A 201 17.93 3.09 -4.98
CA LEU A 201 17.69 2.55 -6.31
C LEU A 201 17.89 3.69 -7.33
N GLY A 202 18.91 3.58 -8.17
CA GLY A 202 19.34 4.68 -9.03
C GLY A 202 19.63 5.97 -8.27
N GLU A 203 19.00 7.06 -8.69
CA GLU A 203 19.08 8.38 -8.05
C GLU A 203 18.16 8.53 -6.83
N THR A 204 17.23 7.60 -6.62
CA THR A 204 16.27 7.66 -5.52
C THR A 204 16.85 7.03 -4.25
N THR A 205 16.67 7.69 -3.12
CA THR A 205 16.99 7.15 -1.81
C THR A 205 15.80 7.36 -0.87
N LEU A 206 15.20 6.26 -0.40
CA LEU A 206 14.20 6.27 0.67
C LEU A 206 14.86 5.92 1.99
N VAL A 207 14.45 6.57 3.07
CA VAL A 207 14.91 6.28 4.43
C VAL A 207 13.74 5.82 5.27
N ALA A 208 13.84 4.63 5.83
CA ALA A 208 12.87 4.11 6.78
C ALA A 208 13.02 4.80 8.13
N ARG A 209 11.91 5.28 8.67
CA ARG A 209 11.79 5.83 10.02
C ARG A 209 10.78 4.96 10.76
N LEU A 210 11.24 4.07 11.62
CA LEU A 210 10.30 3.27 12.40
C LEU A 210 9.49 4.17 13.34
N THR A 211 8.18 4.10 13.23
CA THR A 211 7.21 4.85 14.03
C THR A 211 6.15 3.87 14.56
N PRO A 212 6.57 2.95 15.48
CA PRO A 212 5.72 1.90 16.01
C PRO A 212 4.54 2.45 16.82
N GLY A 213 3.54 1.59 17.03
CA GLY A 213 2.32 1.88 17.78
C GLY A 213 1.09 1.34 17.05
N HIS A 214 0.82 1.83 15.84
CA HIS A 214 -0.26 1.34 14.99
C HIS A 214 -0.06 -0.14 14.60
N THR A 215 1.14 -0.49 14.17
CA THR A 215 1.71 -1.84 14.20
C THR A 215 3.09 -1.77 14.87
N ILE A 216 3.66 -2.93 15.22
CA ILE A 216 5.01 -3.01 15.80
C ILE A 216 6.07 -2.52 14.83
N GLY A 217 5.85 -2.75 13.53
CA GLY A 217 6.79 -2.40 12.48
C GLY A 217 6.41 -1.18 11.63
N CYS A 218 5.42 -0.40 12.07
CA CYS A 218 4.96 0.80 11.37
C CYS A 218 6.13 1.66 10.91
N THR A 219 6.19 1.96 9.62
CA THR A 219 7.33 2.62 8.98
C THR A 219 6.91 3.87 8.23
N THR A 220 7.34 5.01 8.70
CA THR A 220 7.29 6.27 7.96
C THR A 220 8.47 6.33 6.99
N TRP A 221 8.22 6.50 5.70
CA TRP A 221 9.26 6.63 4.69
C TRP A 221 9.52 8.08 4.35
N THR A 222 10.78 8.44 4.15
CA THR A 222 11.19 9.79 3.74
C THR A 222 12.09 9.74 2.53
N THR A 223 11.94 10.72 1.64
CA THR A 223 12.82 10.90 0.47
C THR A 223 12.94 12.38 0.12
N ALA A 224 13.86 12.72 -0.75
CA ALA A 224 13.96 14.03 -1.37
C ALA A 224 13.72 13.92 -2.88
N VAL A 225 13.01 14.88 -3.44
CA VAL A 225 12.76 14.99 -4.88
C VAL A 225 13.11 16.39 -5.37
N VAL A 226 13.26 16.54 -6.68
CA VAL A 226 13.39 17.87 -7.30
C VAL A 226 12.15 18.16 -8.13
N GLU A 227 11.44 19.23 -7.82
CA GLU A 227 10.30 19.72 -8.59
C GLU A 227 10.61 21.10 -9.16
N LYS A 228 10.69 21.20 -10.51
CA LYS A 228 11.04 22.46 -11.20
C LYS A 228 12.32 23.15 -10.68
N GLY A 229 13.35 22.35 -10.39
CA GLY A 229 14.63 22.83 -9.87
C GLY A 229 14.66 23.10 -8.35
N ARG A 230 13.53 22.96 -7.65
CA ARG A 230 13.44 23.13 -6.19
C ARG A 230 13.54 21.75 -5.51
N PRO A 231 14.47 21.55 -4.57
CA PRO A 231 14.48 20.35 -3.73
C PRO A 231 13.30 20.40 -2.74
N LEU A 232 12.62 19.27 -2.58
CA LEU A 232 11.52 19.09 -1.64
C LEU A 232 11.72 17.81 -0.86
N THR A 233 11.47 17.87 0.44
CA THR A 233 11.40 16.70 1.31
C THR A 233 9.99 16.11 1.28
N VAL A 234 9.89 14.81 1.03
CA VAL A 234 8.62 14.08 0.96
C VAL A 234 8.58 13.05 2.08
N THR A 235 7.50 13.05 2.83
CA THR A 235 7.23 12.07 3.89
C THR A 235 5.98 11.27 3.54
N PHE A 236 6.11 9.95 3.60
CA PHE A 236 5.02 9.00 3.57
C PHE A 236 4.79 8.51 5.01
N PRO A 237 3.92 9.17 5.76
CA PRO A 237 3.71 8.82 7.16
C PRO A 237 3.05 7.44 7.27
N CYS A 238 3.52 6.64 8.22
CA CYS A 238 2.73 5.51 8.68
C CYS A 238 1.52 6.01 9.48
N SER A 239 0.47 5.20 9.56
CA SER A 239 -0.71 5.53 10.36
C SER A 239 -0.34 5.75 11.82
N LEU A 240 -1.02 6.71 12.45
CA LEU A 240 -0.95 6.98 13.89
C LEU A 240 -2.32 6.72 14.57
N SER A 241 -3.29 6.17 13.84
CA SER A 241 -4.60 5.81 14.41
C SER A 241 -4.47 4.62 15.35
N VAL A 242 -5.35 4.55 16.36
CA VAL A 242 -5.36 3.39 17.29
C VAL A 242 -5.96 2.14 16.60
N ALA A 243 -6.93 2.31 15.70
CA ALA A 243 -7.50 1.25 14.85
C ALA A 243 -7.90 -0.04 15.61
N GLY A 244 -8.54 0.11 16.77
CA GLY A 244 -8.96 -1.02 17.59
C GLY A 244 -7.86 -1.64 18.46
N ASN A 245 -6.63 -1.15 18.44
CA ASN A 245 -5.56 -1.67 19.29
C ASN A 245 -5.91 -1.52 20.78
N VAL A 246 -5.67 -2.59 21.53
CA VAL A 246 -5.76 -2.59 22.99
C VAL A 246 -4.55 -1.83 23.53
N LEU A 247 -4.75 -0.60 23.99
CA LEU A 247 -3.67 0.23 24.53
C LEU A 247 -3.30 -0.12 25.96
N VAL A 248 -4.26 -0.63 26.75
CA VAL A 248 -4.06 -0.89 28.16
C VAL A 248 -3.98 -2.39 28.42
N GLY A 249 -2.76 -2.90 28.69
CA GLY A 249 -2.49 -4.30 28.96
C GLY A 249 -2.44 -5.18 27.73
N ASN A 250 -2.06 -4.61 26.63
CA ASN A 250 -1.68 -5.35 25.43
C ASN A 250 -0.59 -6.36 25.78
N LYS A 251 -0.81 -7.63 25.43
CA LYS A 251 0.12 -8.71 25.76
C LYS A 251 1.16 -8.93 24.68
N ALA A 252 0.74 -8.78 23.43
CA ALA A 252 1.59 -8.97 22.27
C ALA A 252 2.46 -7.73 21.97
N HIS A 253 1.96 -6.52 22.30
CA HIS A 253 2.68 -5.25 22.13
C HIS A 253 2.67 -4.47 23.44
N ARG A 254 3.51 -4.89 24.38
CA ARG A 254 3.49 -4.38 25.78
C ARG A 254 3.79 -2.89 25.90
N ASP A 255 4.65 -2.37 25.04
CA ASP A 255 5.12 -0.98 25.05
C ASP A 255 4.33 -0.05 24.13
N ILE A 256 3.18 -0.50 23.60
CA ILE A 256 2.39 0.20 22.58
C ILE A 256 2.14 1.68 22.91
N VAL A 257 1.85 2.02 24.16
CA VAL A 257 1.62 3.41 24.60
C VAL A 257 2.90 4.25 24.51
N ALA A 258 4.04 3.67 24.92
CA ALA A 258 5.34 4.33 24.81
C ALA A 258 5.74 4.53 23.34
N ASP A 259 5.54 3.51 22.52
CA ASP A 259 5.83 3.51 21.10
C ASP A 259 5.04 4.60 20.36
N TYR A 260 3.73 4.74 20.62
CA TYR A 260 2.94 5.83 20.05
C TYR A 260 3.50 7.21 20.43
N ARG A 261 3.84 7.41 21.71
CA ARG A 261 4.38 8.70 22.19
C ARG A 261 5.73 9.05 21.57
N GLU A 262 6.61 8.05 21.46
CA GLU A 262 7.89 8.22 20.76
C GLU A 262 7.66 8.52 19.28
N SER A 263 6.74 7.82 18.63
CA SER A 263 6.40 8.01 17.23
C SER A 263 5.83 9.41 16.95
N PHE A 264 4.96 9.96 17.81
CA PHE A 264 4.49 11.34 17.70
C PHE A 264 5.66 12.33 17.76
N ALA A 265 6.55 12.18 18.74
CA ALA A 265 7.71 13.05 18.88
C ALA A 265 8.67 12.94 17.69
N LYS A 266 8.94 11.72 17.23
CA LYS A 266 9.82 11.42 16.09
C LYS A 266 9.26 12.00 14.79
N MET A 267 7.97 11.84 14.52
CA MET A 267 7.35 12.34 13.30
C MET A 267 7.31 13.87 13.27
N ARG A 268 7.06 14.55 14.38
CA ARG A 268 7.14 16.02 14.46
C ARG A 268 8.53 16.56 14.11
N ALA A 269 9.57 15.80 14.35
CA ALA A 269 10.95 16.19 14.07
C ALA A 269 11.37 15.98 12.59
N ILE A 270 10.52 15.36 11.76
CA ILE A 270 10.83 15.11 10.34
C ILE A 270 10.55 16.38 9.52
N PRO A 271 11.59 17.01 8.93
CA PRO A 271 11.37 18.10 7.98
C PRO A 271 10.56 17.57 6.78
N THR A 272 9.44 18.21 6.47
CA THR A 272 8.51 17.72 5.43
C THR A 272 7.96 18.91 4.65
N ASP A 273 8.17 18.93 3.33
CA ASP A 273 7.50 19.87 2.43
C ASP A 273 6.21 19.29 1.85
N VAL A 274 6.17 17.95 1.68
CA VAL A 274 5.05 17.23 1.08
C VAL A 274 4.73 16.00 1.91
N MET A 275 3.49 15.90 2.40
CA MET A 275 2.98 14.73 3.11
C MET A 275 2.12 13.89 2.16
N LEU A 276 2.43 12.58 2.07
CA LEU A 276 1.75 11.60 1.22
C LEU A 276 1.32 10.39 2.06
N PRO A 277 0.16 10.45 2.74
CA PRO A 277 -0.30 9.41 3.64
C PRO A 277 -0.82 8.17 2.91
N SER A 278 -1.01 7.09 3.65
CA SER A 278 -1.53 5.81 3.13
C SER A 278 -3.05 5.78 2.90
N HIS A 279 -3.80 6.73 3.50
CA HIS A 279 -5.22 6.95 3.22
C HIS A 279 -5.44 8.34 2.61
N GLU A 280 -6.30 8.41 1.60
CA GLU A 280 -6.59 9.63 0.86
C GLU A 280 -7.05 10.78 1.76
N GLU A 281 -8.03 10.49 2.63
CA GLU A 281 -8.65 11.47 3.51
C GLU A 281 -7.70 12.06 4.56
N GLN A 282 -6.60 11.39 4.87
CA GLN A 282 -5.60 11.90 5.83
C GLN A 282 -4.79 13.07 5.28
N GLY A 283 -4.81 13.28 3.97
CA GLY A 283 -4.07 14.33 3.29
C GLY A 283 -4.88 15.11 2.27
N ASP A 284 -6.20 14.93 2.21
CA ASP A 284 -7.08 15.55 1.20
C ASP A 284 -6.50 15.44 -0.22
N LEU A 285 -5.96 14.25 -0.57
CA LEU A 285 -5.14 14.06 -1.77
C LEU A 285 -5.92 14.34 -3.05
N LEU A 286 -7.21 13.99 -3.10
CA LEU A 286 -8.08 14.27 -4.24
C LEU A 286 -8.35 15.77 -4.38
N ALA A 287 -8.55 16.49 -3.28
CA ALA A 287 -8.71 17.95 -3.31
C ALA A 287 -7.41 18.64 -3.76
N LYS A 288 -6.26 18.18 -3.32
CA LYS A 288 -4.94 18.63 -3.80
C LYS A 288 -4.78 18.35 -5.29
N ARG A 289 -5.18 17.15 -5.75
CA ARG A 289 -5.16 16.80 -7.17
C ARG A 289 -6.02 17.77 -7.99
N GLN A 290 -7.20 18.15 -7.50
CA GLN A 290 -8.03 19.15 -8.19
C GLN A 290 -7.36 20.53 -8.26
N LYS A 291 -6.66 20.97 -7.22
CA LYS A 291 -5.85 22.22 -7.25
C LYS A 291 -4.74 22.10 -8.30
N GLN A 292 -4.02 20.98 -8.34
CA GLN A 292 -2.97 20.71 -9.32
C GLN A 292 -3.52 20.77 -10.76
N LEU A 293 -4.70 20.19 -11.03
CA LEU A 293 -5.37 20.24 -12.35
C LEU A 293 -5.78 21.66 -12.76
N ARG A 294 -6.05 22.54 -11.80
CA ARG A 294 -6.30 23.97 -12.05
C ARG A 294 -5.04 24.79 -12.21
N GLY A 295 -3.86 24.14 -12.22
CA GLY A 295 -2.57 24.78 -12.48
C GLY A 295 -1.81 25.24 -11.24
N ASP A 296 -2.23 24.88 -10.03
CA ASP A 296 -1.47 25.17 -8.81
C ASP A 296 -0.21 24.29 -8.74
N PRO A 297 1.00 24.86 -8.89
CA PRO A 297 2.24 24.10 -8.86
C PRO A 297 2.63 23.62 -7.45
N ASN A 298 2.03 24.19 -6.42
CA ASN A 298 2.29 23.87 -5.01
C ASN A 298 1.13 23.11 -4.35
N ALA A 299 0.22 22.55 -5.13
CA ALA A 299 -0.99 21.91 -4.63
C ALA A 299 -0.74 20.84 -3.53
N PHE A 300 0.42 20.20 -3.54
CA PHE A 300 0.85 19.19 -2.57
C PHE A 300 1.89 19.70 -1.57
N VAL A 301 2.32 20.95 -1.65
CA VAL A 301 3.38 21.51 -0.79
C VAL A 301 2.74 22.22 0.40
N ASP A 302 2.90 21.66 1.58
CA ASP A 302 2.48 22.26 2.85
C ASP A 302 3.41 21.79 3.98
N PRO A 303 4.42 22.59 4.36
CA PRO A 303 5.37 22.20 5.40
C PRO A 303 4.79 22.03 6.80
N THR A 304 3.53 22.42 7.00
CA THR A 304 2.85 22.30 8.30
C THR A 304 1.91 21.12 8.39
N GLU A 305 1.68 20.42 7.28
CA GLU A 305 0.67 19.35 7.21
C GLU A 305 1.02 18.16 8.09
N LEU A 306 2.27 17.68 8.05
CA LEU A 306 2.70 16.57 8.90
C LEU A 306 2.51 16.88 10.38
N SER A 307 2.85 18.07 10.82
CA SER A 307 2.67 18.48 12.22
C SER A 307 1.20 18.48 12.62
N ARG A 308 0.31 19.05 11.78
CA ARG A 308 -1.15 18.99 12.03
C ARG A 308 -1.69 17.55 12.06
N PHE A 309 -1.22 16.69 11.16
CA PHE A 309 -1.59 15.27 11.16
C PHE A 309 -1.17 14.58 12.46
N VAL A 310 0.06 14.81 12.95
CA VAL A 310 0.54 14.26 14.21
C VAL A 310 -0.25 14.79 15.40
N ASP A 311 -0.54 16.10 15.46
CA ASP A 311 -1.28 16.71 16.55
C ASP A 311 -2.72 16.17 16.67
N ALA A 312 -3.40 16.03 15.53
CA ALA A 312 -4.73 15.45 15.48
C ALA A 312 -4.73 13.96 15.91
N SER A 313 -3.74 13.21 15.47
CA SER A 313 -3.58 11.79 15.81
C SER A 313 -3.27 11.60 17.28
N GLU A 314 -2.40 12.41 17.88
CA GLU A 314 -2.08 12.35 19.30
C GLU A 314 -3.28 12.72 20.18
N ALA A 315 -4.07 13.71 19.77
CA ALA A 315 -5.31 14.06 20.47
C ALA A 315 -6.31 12.89 20.46
N ALA A 316 -6.48 12.23 19.30
CA ALA A 316 -7.34 11.06 19.17
C ALA A 316 -6.82 9.87 20.00
N PHE A 317 -5.51 9.61 19.98
CA PHE A 317 -4.86 8.59 20.78
C PHE A 317 -5.08 8.82 22.30
N ASN A 318 -4.87 10.04 22.78
CA ASN A 318 -5.05 10.37 24.20
C ASN A 318 -6.49 10.18 24.66
N LYS A 319 -7.47 10.54 23.80
CA LYS A 319 -8.90 10.31 24.05
C LYS A 319 -9.20 8.82 24.18
N GLU A 320 -8.69 8.00 23.26
CA GLU A 320 -8.90 6.56 23.27
C GLU A 320 -8.18 5.87 24.45
N LEU A 321 -6.95 6.28 24.77
CA LEU A 321 -6.24 5.79 25.93
C LEU A 321 -7.01 6.06 27.24
N ALA A 322 -7.54 7.27 27.42
CA ALA A 322 -8.35 7.61 28.58
C ALA A 322 -9.64 6.77 28.65
N ARG A 323 -10.30 6.53 27.49
CA ARG A 323 -11.48 5.66 27.41
C ARG A 323 -11.13 4.23 27.86
N GLN A 324 -10.06 3.65 27.38
CA GLN A 324 -9.64 2.28 27.74
C GLN A 324 -9.20 2.18 29.21
N GLN A 325 -8.55 3.22 29.75
CA GLN A 325 -8.20 3.28 31.18
C GLN A 325 -9.42 3.31 32.10
N SER A 326 -10.46 4.06 31.70
CA SER A 326 -11.70 4.18 32.49
C SER A 326 -12.59 2.93 32.41
N ALA A 327 -12.52 2.17 31.32
CA ALA A 327 -13.30 0.95 31.11
C ALA A 327 -12.78 -0.27 31.93
N ARG A 328 -11.59 -0.19 32.53
CA ARG A 328 -11.05 -1.30 33.34
C ARG A 328 -11.71 -1.36 34.71
N PRO A 329 -12.30 -2.54 35.11
CA PRO A 329 -12.79 -2.74 36.47
C PRO A 329 -11.58 -2.73 37.42
N GLY A 330 -11.46 -1.71 38.24
CA GLY A 330 -10.42 -1.65 39.30
C GLY A 330 -9.53 -0.42 39.31
N ALA A 331 -9.67 0.53 38.41
CA ALA A 331 -9.05 1.86 38.54
C ALA A 331 -9.79 2.68 39.59
N LYS A 332 -9.70 2.28 40.87
CA LYS A 332 -10.08 3.15 41.99
C LYS A 332 -9.06 4.29 42.05
N ARG A 333 -9.59 5.52 42.09
CA ARG A 333 -8.87 6.76 42.39
C ARG A 333 -8.13 6.70 43.72
#